data_177f307457ea77b7341af3fc297befe8
#
_entry.id   177f307457ea77b7341af3fc297befe8
#
_cell.length_a   1.000
_cell.length_b   1.000
_cell.length_c   1.000
_cell.angle_alpha   90.00
_cell.angle_beta   90.00
_cell.angle_gamma   90.00
#
_symmetry.space_group_name_H-M   'P 1'
#
loop_
_entity.id
_entity.type
_entity.pdbx_description
1 polymer ?
#
loop_
_entity_poly.entity_id
_entity_poly.type
_entity_poly.pdbx_seq_one_letter_code
_entity_poly.pdbx_strand_id
1 'polypeptide(L)'
;MAGLIKREDIDAVRERARIEDVVGEHVTLRSGGVGSLKGLCPFHDERTPSFNVRPQLGLWHCFGCGEGGDVIAFVERIDHLSFTEAVEYLAGRAGVRLRYEESDGAVRHGVEPGTRRRLLEANRVAEDWFRSQLSRTNPLAAGAGRFLYARGFDDDALERFGVGFAPAGWDNLANVLRSRGFTERELVASGLCGEGAGGRRVYDRFRDRIMWPIRDVTGATVGFGGRRLSDEDASVPKYLNTPETAIYHKGQVLYGLDLAKRDIAAGHRVVVVEGYTDVMAAHLSGVTTAVATCGTAFGADHARIVRRLLGDAADPSAGVLAGDRVRGGEVIFTFDGDAAGQKAALRAYGEDQRFAAQTFVAVEPHGLDPCDLRLEEGAEGIPRLLERRKPLFEFVIRTSLSHVDLETAEGRVRGLRTAAPVVAGIRDRALRREYARRLAGWLGLPEPEVLA
;
A
#
# COMPACT_ATOMS: atom_id res chain seq x y z
N MET A 1 -17.99 -4.01 7.67
CA MET A 1 -17.47 -5.39 7.68
C MET A 1 -18.08 -6.09 6.49
N ALA A 2 -17.28 -6.73 5.65
CA ALA A 2 -17.83 -7.57 4.57
C ALA A 2 -18.72 -8.65 5.19
N GLY A 3 -19.85 -9.00 4.56
CA GLY A 3 -20.71 -10.09 5.01
C GLY A 3 -19.91 -11.41 5.14
N LEU A 4 -20.31 -12.28 6.05
CA LEU A 4 -19.67 -13.59 6.20
C LEU A 4 -19.93 -14.42 4.93
N ILE A 5 -18.89 -14.95 4.31
CA ILE A 5 -19.01 -15.87 3.17
C ILE A 5 -19.65 -17.17 3.69
N LYS A 6 -20.60 -17.72 2.96
CA LYS A 6 -21.25 -18.98 3.34
C LYS A 6 -20.23 -20.11 3.41
N ARG A 7 -20.31 -20.90 4.47
CA ARG A 7 -19.36 -22.00 4.74
C ARG A 7 -19.25 -23.00 3.59
N GLU A 8 -20.38 -23.32 2.97
CA GLU A 8 -20.44 -24.21 1.80
C GLU A 8 -19.59 -23.73 0.63
N ASP A 9 -19.55 -22.40 0.40
CA ASP A 9 -18.78 -21.81 -0.70
C ASP A 9 -17.28 -21.78 -0.36
N ILE A 10 -16.93 -21.60 0.92
CA ILE A 10 -15.55 -21.71 1.41
C ILE A 10 -15.05 -23.15 1.22
N ASP A 11 -15.88 -24.15 1.56
CA ASP A 11 -15.51 -25.57 1.40
C ASP A 11 -15.39 -25.93 -0.08
N ALA A 12 -16.25 -25.38 -0.96
CA ALA A 12 -16.14 -25.55 -2.40
C ALA A 12 -14.85 -24.90 -2.97
N VAL A 13 -14.40 -23.79 -2.40
CA VAL A 13 -13.10 -23.17 -2.76
C VAL A 13 -11.93 -24.08 -2.36
N ARG A 14 -11.95 -24.62 -1.14
CA ARG A 14 -10.92 -25.58 -0.67
C ARG A 14 -10.81 -26.80 -1.55
N GLU A 15 -11.95 -27.33 -1.99
CA GLU A 15 -12.02 -28.55 -2.81
C GLU A 15 -11.54 -28.31 -4.24
N ARG A 16 -11.89 -27.15 -4.84
CA ARG A 16 -11.58 -26.86 -6.24
C ARG A 16 -10.23 -26.18 -6.45
N ALA A 17 -9.74 -25.43 -5.48
CA ALA A 17 -8.42 -24.82 -5.54
C ALA A 17 -7.36 -25.86 -5.14
N ARG A 18 -6.83 -26.58 -6.13
CA ARG A 18 -5.83 -27.64 -5.90
C ARG A 18 -4.58 -27.01 -5.28
N ILE A 19 -4.25 -27.48 -4.08
CA ILE A 19 -3.15 -26.90 -3.28
C ILE A 19 -1.79 -27.04 -3.97
N GLU A 20 -1.56 -28.13 -4.67
CA GLU A 20 -0.32 -28.37 -5.41
C GLU A 20 -0.11 -27.39 -6.56
N ASP A 21 -1.21 -26.95 -7.21
CA ASP A 21 -1.15 -26.00 -8.30
C ASP A 21 -0.86 -24.58 -7.75
N VAL A 22 -1.55 -24.20 -6.67
CA VAL A 22 -1.38 -22.89 -6.02
C VAL A 22 0.01 -22.77 -5.40
N VAL A 23 0.46 -23.77 -4.67
CA VAL A 23 1.81 -23.79 -4.06
C VAL A 23 2.89 -23.86 -5.13
N GLY A 24 2.66 -24.61 -6.21
CA GLY A 24 3.62 -24.76 -7.30
C GLY A 24 4.01 -23.47 -8.02
N GLU A 25 3.18 -22.41 -7.91
CA GLU A 25 3.52 -21.08 -8.44
C GLU A 25 4.58 -20.33 -7.60
N HIS A 26 4.79 -20.76 -6.37
CA HIS A 26 5.70 -20.10 -5.41
C HIS A 26 6.86 -21.00 -4.99
N VAL A 27 6.68 -22.31 -5.05
CA VAL A 27 7.63 -23.32 -4.56
C VAL A 27 7.83 -24.41 -5.60
N THR A 28 9.09 -24.68 -5.96
CA THR A 28 9.41 -25.84 -6.80
C THR A 28 9.18 -27.13 -6.01
N LEU A 29 8.10 -27.82 -6.30
CA LEU A 29 7.72 -29.07 -5.64
C LEU A 29 8.32 -30.29 -6.35
N ARG A 30 8.84 -31.25 -5.57
CA ARG A 30 9.36 -32.54 -6.01
C ARG A 30 8.67 -33.66 -5.24
N SER A 31 8.71 -34.90 -5.73
CA SER A 31 8.19 -36.04 -4.99
C SER A 31 8.88 -36.16 -3.62
N GLY A 32 8.08 -36.16 -2.55
CA GLY A 32 8.53 -36.31 -1.17
C GLY A 32 8.20 -37.70 -0.55
N GLY A 33 7.72 -38.63 -1.38
CA GLY A 33 7.22 -39.95 -0.96
C GLY A 33 5.79 -40.18 -1.43
N VAL A 34 5.16 -41.26 -0.99
CA VAL A 34 3.80 -41.65 -1.43
C VAL A 34 2.79 -40.55 -1.08
N GLY A 35 2.19 -39.95 -2.09
CA GLY A 35 1.15 -38.93 -1.94
C GLY A 35 1.62 -37.60 -1.34
N SER A 36 2.94 -37.36 -1.28
CA SER A 36 3.52 -36.13 -0.73
C SER A 36 4.44 -35.44 -1.73
N LEU A 37 4.37 -34.12 -1.77
CA LEU A 37 5.31 -33.25 -2.50
C LEU A 37 6.15 -32.47 -1.49
N LYS A 38 7.38 -32.13 -1.84
CA LYS A 38 8.34 -31.49 -0.96
C LYS A 38 9.08 -30.36 -1.69
N GLY A 39 9.32 -29.25 -1.00
CA GLY A 39 10.06 -28.09 -1.52
C GLY A 39 10.76 -27.30 -0.43
N LEU A 40 11.46 -26.24 -0.81
CA LEU A 40 11.97 -25.26 0.13
C LEU A 40 10.82 -24.38 0.64
N CYS A 41 10.84 -24.07 1.92
CA CYS A 41 9.77 -23.26 2.55
C CYS A 41 9.81 -21.80 2.04
N PRO A 42 8.68 -21.23 1.62
CA PRO A 42 8.64 -19.82 1.21
C PRO A 42 8.52 -18.86 2.40
N PHE A 43 8.41 -19.39 3.63
CA PHE A 43 8.14 -18.60 4.83
C PHE A 43 9.34 -18.46 5.77
N HIS A 44 10.42 -19.21 5.55
CA HIS A 44 11.69 -19.09 6.26
C HIS A 44 12.85 -19.51 5.37
N ASP A 45 14.03 -19.02 5.69
CA ASP A 45 15.24 -19.32 4.93
C ASP A 45 15.77 -20.70 5.30
N GLU A 46 15.89 -21.61 4.32
CA GLU A 46 16.40 -22.97 4.51
C GLU A 46 17.16 -23.49 3.28
N ARG A 47 18.11 -24.40 3.51
CA ARG A 47 18.86 -25.07 2.43
C ARG A 47 18.38 -26.48 2.14
N THR A 48 17.72 -27.09 3.09
CA THR A 48 17.19 -28.46 2.99
C THR A 48 15.68 -28.42 2.95
N PRO A 49 15.02 -28.98 1.94
CA PRO A 49 13.57 -28.95 1.82
C PRO A 49 12.87 -29.52 3.05
N SER A 50 12.09 -28.71 3.75
CA SER A 50 11.27 -29.13 4.90
C SER A 50 9.77 -28.84 4.70
N PHE A 51 9.42 -28.15 3.63
CA PHE A 51 8.03 -27.81 3.27
C PHE A 51 7.37 -28.97 2.54
N ASN A 52 6.31 -29.52 3.10
CA ASN A 52 5.58 -30.67 2.56
C ASN A 52 4.16 -30.28 2.17
N VAL A 53 3.70 -30.76 1.03
CA VAL A 53 2.33 -30.62 0.54
C VAL A 53 1.72 -32.03 0.38
N ARG A 54 0.52 -32.23 0.89
CA ARG A 54 -0.29 -33.45 0.71
C ARG A 54 -1.52 -33.11 -0.13
N PRO A 55 -1.46 -33.24 -1.46
CA PRO A 55 -2.55 -32.90 -2.36
C PRO A 55 -3.89 -33.53 -2.02
N GLN A 56 -3.87 -34.86 -1.70
CA GLN A 56 -5.09 -35.60 -1.35
C GLN A 56 -5.81 -35.07 -0.10
N LEU A 57 -5.07 -34.45 0.82
CA LEU A 57 -5.64 -33.88 2.04
C LEU A 57 -5.91 -32.36 1.90
N GLY A 58 -5.43 -31.72 0.82
CA GLY A 58 -5.51 -30.29 0.64
C GLY A 58 -4.68 -29.49 1.67
N LEU A 59 -3.61 -30.09 2.24
CA LEU A 59 -2.85 -29.52 3.34
C LEU A 59 -1.37 -29.40 3.01
N TRP A 60 -0.75 -28.41 3.65
CA TRP A 60 0.69 -28.24 3.68
C TRP A 60 1.20 -28.10 5.12
N HIS A 61 2.46 -28.45 5.33
CA HIS A 61 3.15 -28.28 6.61
C HIS A 61 4.66 -28.15 6.38
N CYS A 62 5.27 -27.19 7.07
CA CYS A 62 6.72 -27.03 7.10
C CYS A 62 7.29 -27.58 8.41
N PHE A 63 8.17 -28.58 8.33
CA PHE A 63 8.83 -29.14 9.52
C PHE A 63 9.99 -28.27 10.04
N GLY A 64 10.40 -27.25 9.29
CA GLY A 64 11.45 -26.31 9.69
C GLY A 64 10.92 -25.19 10.60
N CYS A 65 9.85 -24.50 10.17
CA CYS A 65 9.27 -23.41 10.96
C CYS A 65 8.00 -23.81 11.74
N GLY A 66 7.47 -25.02 11.56
CA GLY A 66 6.27 -25.51 12.26
C GLY A 66 4.94 -24.99 11.68
N GLU A 67 4.97 -24.21 10.62
CA GLU A 67 3.80 -23.62 9.97
C GLU A 67 3.07 -24.63 9.10
N GLY A 68 1.74 -24.51 9.00
CA GLY A 68 0.92 -25.40 8.18
C GLY A 68 -0.52 -24.90 8.04
N GLY A 69 -1.26 -25.51 7.10
CA GLY A 69 -2.64 -25.15 6.85
C GLY A 69 -3.20 -25.73 5.56
N ASP A 70 -4.33 -25.22 5.13
CA ASP A 70 -4.96 -25.51 3.83
C ASP A 70 -4.50 -24.52 2.73
N VAL A 71 -5.10 -24.61 1.55
CA VAL A 71 -4.79 -23.72 0.44
C VAL A 71 -5.12 -22.25 0.74
N ILE A 72 -6.17 -22.01 1.54
CA ILE A 72 -6.55 -20.65 1.94
C ILE A 72 -5.47 -20.07 2.87
N ALA A 73 -5.08 -20.83 3.91
CA ALA A 73 -4.01 -20.44 4.83
C ALA A 73 -2.67 -20.21 4.12
N PHE A 74 -2.38 -20.98 3.07
CA PHE A 74 -1.20 -20.75 2.24
C PHE A 74 -1.24 -19.39 1.55
N VAL A 75 -2.37 -19.07 0.90
CA VAL A 75 -2.55 -17.79 0.18
C VAL A 75 -2.58 -16.60 1.14
N GLU A 76 -3.27 -16.73 2.29
CA GLU A 76 -3.23 -15.71 3.34
C GLU A 76 -1.79 -15.33 3.70
N ARG A 77 -0.94 -16.35 3.81
CA ARG A 77 0.42 -16.16 4.29
C ARG A 77 1.38 -15.69 3.20
N ILE A 78 1.33 -16.29 2.00
CA ILE A 78 2.26 -15.97 0.91
C ILE A 78 2.00 -14.61 0.29
N ASP A 79 0.71 -14.25 0.15
CA ASP A 79 0.28 -12.99 -0.45
C ASP A 79 -0.14 -11.95 0.61
N HIS A 80 -0.02 -12.31 1.91
CA HIS A 80 -0.39 -11.46 3.04
C HIS A 80 -1.84 -10.96 2.97
N LEU A 81 -2.75 -11.83 2.55
CA LEU A 81 -4.18 -11.58 2.45
C LEU A 81 -4.90 -11.85 3.78
N SER A 82 -6.03 -11.19 4.00
CA SER A 82 -6.99 -11.64 5.01
C SER A 82 -7.70 -12.90 4.54
N PHE A 83 -8.31 -13.65 5.45
CA PHE A 83 -9.09 -14.84 5.12
C PHE A 83 -10.12 -14.60 4.02
N THR A 84 -10.89 -13.53 4.11
CA THR A 84 -11.91 -13.18 3.11
C THR A 84 -11.29 -12.90 1.74
N GLU A 85 -10.20 -12.13 1.69
CA GLU A 85 -9.49 -11.83 0.45
C GLU A 85 -8.88 -13.08 -0.18
N ALA A 86 -8.31 -13.99 0.62
CA ALA A 86 -7.77 -15.26 0.14
C ALA A 86 -8.85 -16.17 -0.43
N VAL A 87 -10.02 -16.25 0.23
CA VAL A 87 -11.18 -17.01 -0.28
C VAL A 87 -11.69 -16.42 -1.59
N GLU A 88 -11.84 -15.09 -1.68
CA GLU A 88 -12.28 -14.40 -2.91
C GLU A 88 -11.29 -14.60 -4.06
N TYR A 89 -9.98 -14.50 -3.78
CA TYR A 89 -8.92 -14.74 -4.75
C TYR A 89 -8.97 -16.17 -5.32
N LEU A 90 -9.03 -17.17 -4.44
CA LEU A 90 -9.09 -18.56 -4.84
C LEU A 90 -10.41 -18.91 -5.53
N ALA A 91 -11.54 -18.33 -5.09
CA ALA A 91 -12.84 -18.49 -5.73
C ALA A 91 -12.83 -18.00 -7.17
N GLY A 92 -12.23 -16.84 -7.42
CA GLY A 92 -12.04 -16.29 -8.76
C GLY A 92 -11.26 -17.24 -9.68
N ARG A 93 -10.19 -17.85 -9.17
CA ARG A 93 -9.36 -18.82 -9.90
C ARG A 93 -10.04 -20.16 -10.13
N ALA A 94 -10.72 -20.67 -9.11
CA ALA A 94 -11.39 -21.97 -9.14
C ALA A 94 -12.78 -21.94 -9.80
N GLY A 95 -13.27 -20.77 -10.22
CA GLY A 95 -14.60 -20.59 -10.79
C GLY A 95 -15.74 -20.86 -9.80
N VAL A 96 -15.50 -20.62 -8.52
CA VAL A 96 -16.50 -20.76 -7.45
C VAL A 96 -17.26 -19.45 -7.27
N ARG A 97 -18.59 -19.52 -7.24
CA ARG A 97 -19.44 -18.38 -6.97
C ARG A 97 -19.66 -18.26 -5.46
N LEU A 98 -19.22 -17.17 -4.86
CA LEU A 98 -19.38 -16.93 -3.43
C LEU A 98 -20.75 -16.31 -3.12
N ARG A 99 -21.38 -16.78 -2.05
CA ARG A 99 -22.60 -16.23 -1.45
C ARG A 99 -22.24 -15.70 -0.06
N TYR A 100 -22.85 -14.59 0.31
CA TYR A 100 -22.66 -13.95 1.62
C TYR A 100 -23.91 -14.10 2.47
N GLU A 101 -23.72 -14.27 3.78
CA GLU A 101 -24.82 -14.32 4.72
C GLU A 101 -25.45 -12.93 4.86
N GLU A 102 -26.77 -12.84 4.79
CA GLU A 102 -27.50 -11.62 5.05
C GLU A 102 -27.45 -11.33 6.57
N SER A 103 -26.74 -10.30 6.98
CA SER A 103 -26.86 -9.79 8.35
C SER A 103 -28.12 -8.94 8.44
N ASP A 104 -29.08 -9.35 9.26
CA ASP A 104 -30.27 -8.59 9.60
C ASP A 104 -29.91 -7.14 9.99
N GLY A 105 -30.38 -6.18 9.20
CA GLY A 105 -30.53 -4.78 9.63
C GLY A 105 -29.68 -3.69 9.03
N ALA A 106 -28.85 -3.93 7.99
CA ALA A 106 -28.32 -2.84 7.17
C ALA A 106 -28.02 -3.36 5.76
N VAL A 107 -28.80 -2.89 4.79
CA VAL A 107 -28.50 -3.05 3.37
C VAL A 107 -27.17 -2.35 3.07
N ARG A 108 -26.08 -3.08 3.23
CA ARG A 108 -24.80 -2.71 2.62
C ARG A 108 -24.74 -3.49 1.31
N HIS A 109 -24.73 -2.78 0.22
CA HIS A 109 -24.57 -3.30 -1.13
C HIS A 109 -23.31 -4.15 -1.22
N GLY A 110 -23.41 -5.42 -0.87
CA GLY A 110 -22.44 -6.43 -1.28
C GLY A 110 -22.55 -6.55 -2.79
N VAL A 111 -21.42 -6.38 -3.48
CA VAL A 111 -21.37 -6.52 -4.93
C VAL A 111 -21.74 -7.94 -5.28
N GLU A 112 -22.73 -8.15 -6.16
CA GLU A 112 -23.03 -9.48 -6.69
C GLU A 112 -21.72 -10.10 -7.23
N PRO A 113 -21.40 -11.38 -6.93
CA PRO A 113 -20.11 -12.01 -7.25
C PRO A 113 -19.70 -11.89 -8.72
N GLY A 114 -20.63 -11.86 -9.64
CA GLY A 114 -20.40 -11.58 -11.06
C GLY A 114 -19.96 -10.16 -11.34
N THR A 115 -20.41 -9.19 -10.56
CA THR A 115 -20.12 -7.76 -10.75
C THR A 115 -18.68 -7.45 -10.42
N ARG A 116 -18.09 -7.94 -9.30
CA ARG A 116 -16.68 -7.73 -8.95
C ARG A 116 -15.75 -8.16 -10.09
N ARG A 117 -15.93 -9.38 -10.60
CA ARG A 117 -15.14 -9.90 -11.73
C ARG A 117 -15.25 -9.01 -12.97
N ARG A 118 -16.44 -8.54 -13.29
CA ARG A 118 -16.68 -7.65 -14.45
C ARG A 118 -16.00 -6.30 -14.27
N LEU A 119 -16.02 -5.73 -13.06
CA LEU A 119 -15.34 -4.46 -12.77
C LEU A 119 -13.81 -4.59 -12.86
N LEU A 120 -13.23 -5.67 -12.33
CA LEU A 120 -11.80 -5.96 -12.45
C LEU A 120 -11.41 -6.16 -13.92
N GLU A 121 -12.23 -6.87 -14.70
CA GLU A 121 -11.99 -7.05 -16.14
C GLU A 121 -12.08 -5.72 -16.90
N ALA A 122 -13.03 -4.83 -16.56
CA ALA A 122 -13.11 -3.50 -17.15
C ALA A 122 -11.85 -2.67 -16.86
N ASN A 123 -11.34 -2.72 -15.63
CA ASN A 123 -10.12 -2.02 -15.24
C ASN A 123 -8.89 -2.61 -15.96
N ARG A 124 -8.81 -3.94 -16.12
CA ARG A 124 -7.73 -4.58 -16.88
C ARG A 124 -7.73 -4.13 -18.34
N VAL A 125 -8.90 -4.12 -18.99
CA VAL A 125 -9.02 -3.62 -20.38
C VAL A 125 -8.65 -2.14 -20.47
N ALA A 126 -9.03 -1.34 -19.48
CA ALA A 126 -8.68 0.08 -19.42
C ALA A 126 -7.16 0.28 -19.23
N GLU A 127 -6.50 -0.52 -18.39
CA GLU A 127 -5.04 -0.49 -18.21
C GLU A 127 -4.32 -0.79 -19.52
N ASP A 128 -4.67 -1.90 -20.18
CA ASP A 128 -4.08 -2.29 -21.46
C ASP A 128 -4.27 -1.18 -22.50
N TRP A 129 -5.44 -0.56 -22.52
CA TRP A 129 -5.74 0.53 -23.45
C TRP A 129 -4.93 1.79 -23.13
N PHE A 130 -4.89 2.26 -21.86
CA PHE A 130 -4.09 3.43 -21.49
C PHE A 130 -2.60 3.25 -21.79
N ARG A 131 -2.07 2.04 -21.54
CA ARG A 131 -0.68 1.71 -21.91
C ARG A 131 -0.45 1.82 -23.40
N SER A 132 -1.38 1.30 -24.22
CA SER A 132 -1.29 1.39 -25.69
C SER A 132 -1.33 2.83 -26.19
N GLN A 133 -1.99 3.74 -25.47
CA GLN A 133 -2.05 5.16 -25.83
C GLN A 133 -0.74 5.90 -25.52
N LEU A 134 0.07 5.45 -24.56
CA LEU A 134 1.38 6.02 -24.22
C LEU A 134 2.47 5.51 -25.20
N SER A 135 2.19 5.58 -26.49
CA SER A 135 3.16 5.19 -27.52
C SER A 135 3.94 6.39 -28.03
N ARG A 136 5.23 6.21 -28.33
CA ARG A 136 6.09 7.23 -28.95
C ARG A 136 5.56 7.68 -30.32
N THR A 137 4.79 6.84 -30.97
CA THR A 137 4.16 7.14 -32.28
C THR A 137 2.83 7.87 -32.14
N ASN A 138 2.28 7.98 -30.94
CA ASN A 138 1.04 8.71 -30.70
C ASN A 138 1.34 10.19 -30.42
N PRO A 139 1.03 11.12 -31.35
CA PRO A 139 1.31 12.54 -31.16
C PRO A 139 0.56 13.16 -29.98
N LEU A 140 -0.59 12.60 -29.59
CA LEU A 140 -1.37 13.05 -28.43
C LEU A 140 -0.66 12.76 -27.10
N ALA A 141 0.17 11.72 -27.05
CA ALA A 141 0.94 11.34 -25.86
C ALA A 141 2.30 12.05 -25.75
N ALA A 142 2.69 12.87 -26.71
CA ALA A 142 4.02 13.50 -26.76
C ALA A 142 4.31 14.34 -25.48
N GLY A 143 3.31 15.03 -24.93
CA GLY A 143 3.41 15.78 -23.68
C GLY A 143 3.65 14.86 -22.49
N ALA A 144 2.92 13.75 -22.41
CA ALA A 144 3.07 12.74 -21.37
C ALA A 144 4.46 12.10 -21.40
N GLY A 145 4.94 11.71 -22.59
CA GLY A 145 6.28 11.16 -22.78
C GLY A 145 7.36 12.14 -22.32
N ARG A 146 7.32 13.40 -22.78
CA ARG A 146 8.28 14.43 -22.33
C ARG A 146 8.30 14.59 -20.80
N PHE A 147 7.15 14.64 -20.17
CA PHE A 147 7.04 14.75 -18.71
C PHE A 147 7.71 13.57 -17.99
N LEU A 148 7.46 12.35 -18.44
CA LEU A 148 7.97 11.12 -17.81
C LEU A 148 9.48 10.97 -18.03
N TYR A 149 9.97 11.17 -19.27
CA TYR A 149 11.40 11.09 -19.57
C TYR A 149 12.21 12.20 -18.88
N ALA A 150 11.66 13.42 -18.78
CA ALA A 150 12.30 14.51 -18.04
C ALA A 150 12.46 14.19 -16.53
N ARG A 151 11.65 13.28 -15.99
CA ARG A 151 11.76 12.74 -14.63
C ARG A 151 12.63 11.49 -14.52
N GLY A 152 13.31 11.12 -15.60
CA GLY A 152 14.23 9.97 -15.63
C GLY A 152 13.52 8.61 -15.66
N PHE A 153 12.28 8.54 -16.13
CA PHE A 153 11.56 7.28 -16.33
C PHE A 153 11.68 6.84 -17.79
N ASP A 154 12.41 5.76 -18.01
CA ASP A 154 12.56 5.12 -19.33
C ASP A 154 11.40 4.16 -19.64
N ASP A 155 11.42 3.55 -20.81
CA ASP A 155 10.37 2.65 -21.27
C ASP A 155 10.21 1.43 -20.35
N ASP A 156 11.31 0.89 -19.82
CA ASP A 156 11.29 -0.25 -18.90
C ASP A 156 10.60 0.12 -17.57
N ALA A 157 10.87 1.33 -17.07
CA ALA A 157 10.17 1.85 -15.90
C ALA A 157 8.67 2.04 -16.18
N LEU A 158 8.31 2.61 -17.34
CA LEU A 158 6.92 2.82 -17.70
C LEU A 158 6.17 1.49 -17.83
N GLU A 159 6.80 0.48 -18.40
CA GLU A 159 6.22 -0.87 -18.51
C GLU A 159 6.07 -1.53 -17.14
N ARG A 160 7.11 -1.50 -16.30
CA ARG A 160 7.11 -2.08 -14.95
C ARG A 160 5.98 -1.55 -14.08
N PHE A 161 5.72 -0.24 -14.13
CA PHE A 161 4.67 0.40 -13.34
C PHE A 161 3.31 0.47 -14.07
N GLY A 162 3.24 0.01 -15.32
CA GLY A 162 2.01 0.02 -16.12
C GLY A 162 1.52 1.42 -16.47
N VAL A 163 2.44 2.38 -16.59
CA VAL A 163 2.09 3.78 -16.87
C VAL A 163 1.45 3.89 -18.23
N GLY A 164 0.36 4.66 -18.33
CA GLY A 164 -0.38 4.87 -19.56
C GLY A 164 -0.75 6.34 -19.78
N PHE A 165 -1.56 6.56 -20.81
CA PHE A 165 -2.07 7.88 -21.14
C PHE A 165 -3.57 7.81 -21.49
N ALA A 166 -4.35 8.71 -20.94
CA ALA A 166 -5.74 8.94 -21.30
C ALA A 166 -5.81 10.13 -22.26
N PRO A 167 -6.11 9.93 -23.56
CA PRO A 167 -6.23 11.01 -24.53
C PRO A 167 -7.36 11.99 -24.16
N ALA A 168 -7.27 13.22 -24.67
CA ALA A 168 -8.36 14.16 -24.64
C ALA A 168 -9.56 13.60 -25.42
N GLY A 169 -10.77 13.81 -24.91
CA GLY A 169 -12.01 13.30 -25.51
C GLY A 169 -12.96 12.80 -24.43
N TRP A 170 -14.24 12.69 -24.80
CA TRP A 170 -15.29 12.44 -23.82
C TRP A 170 -15.74 10.98 -23.73
N ASP A 171 -15.38 10.15 -24.71
CA ASP A 171 -15.92 8.78 -24.87
C ASP A 171 -14.94 7.78 -25.50
N ASN A 172 -13.66 8.08 -25.53
CA ASN A 172 -12.64 7.23 -26.15
C ASN A 172 -12.57 5.85 -25.46
N LEU A 173 -12.36 5.84 -24.13
CA LEU A 173 -12.32 4.60 -23.33
C LEU A 173 -13.71 3.94 -23.29
N ALA A 174 -14.77 4.73 -23.10
CA ALA A 174 -16.13 4.22 -23.05
C ALA A 174 -16.48 3.42 -24.33
N ASN A 175 -16.08 3.91 -25.50
CA ASN A 175 -16.31 3.21 -26.77
C ASN A 175 -15.52 1.90 -26.85
N VAL A 176 -14.28 1.86 -26.36
CA VAL A 176 -13.48 0.63 -26.28
C VAL A 176 -14.14 -0.39 -25.36
N LEU A 177 -14.58 0.02 -24.18
CA LEU A 177 -15.24 -0.88 -23.23
C LEU A 177 -16.59 -1.40 -23.76
N ARG A 178 -17.39 -0.54 -24.42
CA ARG A 178 -18.63 -0.95 -25.08
C ARG A 178 -18.38 -2.01 -26.16
N SER A 179 -17.35 -1.83 -26.98
CA SER A 179 -16.97 -2.81 -28.02
C SER A 179 -16.55 -4.16 -27.44
N ARG A 180 -16.13 -4.19 -26.16
CA ARG A 180 -15.80 -5.40 -25.40
C ARG A 180 -16.99 -5.96 -24.62
N GLY A 181 -18.21 -5.40 -24.82
CA GLY A 181 -19.45 -5.90 -24.23
C GLY A 181 -19.66 -5.49 -22.75
N PHE A 182 -19.08 -4.36 -22.32
CA PHE A 182 -19.41 -3.78 -21.03
C PHE A 182 -20.63 -2.86 -21.14
N THR A 183 -21.50 -2.94 -20.14
CA THR A 183 -22.70 -2.10 -20.05
C THR A 183 -22.37 -0.72 -19.46
N GLU A 184 -23.19 0.29 -19.75
CA GLU A 184 -23.06 1.64 -19.18
C GLU A 184 -22.99 1.61 -17.64
N ARG A 185 -23.79 0.73 -17.01
CA ARG A 185 -23.78 0.54 -15.57
C ARG A 185 -22.44 0.04 -15.05
N GLU A 186 -21.81 -0.90 -15.74
CA GLU A 186 -20.47 -1.41 -15.38
C GLU A 186 -19.38 -0.33 -15.60
N LEU A 187 -19.47 0.48 -16.66
CA LEU A 187 -18.55 1.58 -16.92
C LEU A 187 -18.56 2.62 -15.77
N VAL A 188 -19.75 2.96 -15.28
CA VAL A 188 -19.90 3.91 -14.16
C VAL A 188 -19.51 3.27 -12.84
N ALA A 189 -19.93 2.02 -12.59
CA ALA A 189 -19.64 1.30 -11.36
C ALA A 189 -18.14 0.99 -11.18
N SER A 190 -17.36 0.86 -12.27
CA SER A 190 -15.91 0.71 -12.22
C SER A 190 -15.17 2.02 -11.88
N GLY A 191 -15.87 3.17 -11.95
CA GLY A 191 -15.27 4.49 -11.77
C GLY A 191 -14.43 4.99 -12.95
N LEU A 192 -14.39 4.26 -14.08
CA LEU A 192 -13.73 4.65 -15.32
C LEU A 192 -14.49 5.76 -16.05
N CYS A 193 -15.80 5.74 -15.93
CA CYS A 193 -16.68 6.73 -16.53
C CYS A 193 -17.52 7.45 -15.48
N GLY A 194 -17.99 8.63 -15.83
CA GLY A 194 -18.99 9.41 -15.10
C GLY A 194 -20.30 9.49 -15.84
N GLU A 195 -21.38 9.85 -15.13
CA GLU A 195 -22.68 10.15 -15.71
C GLU A 195 -22.90 11.67 -15.80
N GLY A 196 -23.37 12.12 -16.96
CA GLY A 196 -23.80 13.50 -17.15
C GLY A 196 -25.13 13.80 -16.45
N ALA A 197 -25.48 15.07 -16.34
CA ALA A 197 -26.73 15.51 -15.72
C ALA A 197 -27.94 14.77 -16.31
N GLY A 198 -28.72 14.14 -15.44
CA GLY A 198 -29.91 13.37 -15.81
C GLY A 198 -29.66 11.95 -16.32
N GLY A 199 -28.45 11.38 -16.16
CA GLY A 199 -28.15 9.98 -16.48
C GLY A 199 -28.10 9.65 -17.97
N ARG A 200 -28.19 10.64 -18.85
CA ARG A 200 -28.38 10.43 -20.30
C ARG A 200 -27.11 10.22 -21.08
N ARG A 201 -25.93 10.47 -20.52
CA ARG A 201 -24.65 10.36 -21.21
C ARG A 201 -23.58 9.87 -20.25
N VAL A 202 -22.92 8.77 -20.60
CA VAL A 202 -21.72 8.29 -19.94
C VAL A 202 -20.50 8.87 -20.66
N TYR A 203 -19.53 9.39 -19.88
CA TYR A 203 -18.33 10.03 -20.40
C TYR A 203 -17.08 9.53 -19.66
N ASP A 204 -15.93 9.56 -20.32
CA ASP A 204 -14.64 9.19 -19.75
C ASP A 204 -14.25 10.12 -18.59
N ARG A 205 -14.00 9.54 -17.44
CA ARG A 205 -13.56 10.29 -16.25
C ARG A 205 -12.16 10.85 -16.42
N PHE A 206 -11.26 10.07 -17.00
CA PHE A 206 -9.87 10.45 -17.20
C PHE A 206 -9.68 10.93 -18.62
N ARG A 207 -9.23 12.18 -18.76
CA ARG A 207 -9.01 12.85 -20.06
C ARG A 207 -7.78 13.72 -19.96
N ASP A 208 -6.91 13.66 -20.97
CA ASP A 208 -5.64 14.40 -21.07
C ASP A 208 -4.77 14.22 -19.81
N ARG A 209 -4.56 12.93 -19.42
CA ARG A 209 -3.84 12.59 -18.19
C ARG A 209 -2.85 11.46 -18.41
N ILE A 210 -1.70 11.54 -17.73
CA ILE A 210 -0.84 10.39 -17.46
C ILE A 210 -1.57 9.52 -16.45
N MET A 211 -1.59 8.20 -16.69
CA MET A 211 -2.35 7.23 -15.91
C MET A 211 -1.43 6.25 -15.20
N TRP A 212 -1.69 6.02 -13.92
CA TRP A 212 -1.07 4.98 -13.10
C TRP A 212 -2.14 3.98 -12.67
N PRO A 213 -2.00 2.68 -12.98
CA PRO A 213 -2.90 1.66 -12.46
C PRO A 213 -2.67 1.51 -10.95
N ILE A 214 -3.74 1.55 -10.17
CA ILE A 214 -3.71 1.24 -8.75
C ILE A 214 -4.11 -0.21 -8.60
N ARG A 215 -3.20 -1.04 -8.08
CA ARG A 215 -3.39 -2.47 -7.94
C ARG A 215 -3.57 -2.84 -6.48
N ASP A 216 -4.41 -3.84 -6.24
CA ASP A 216 -4.52 -4.45 -4.92
C ASP A 216 -3.30 -5.34 -4.63
N VAL A 217 -3.26 -5.93 -3.44
CA VAL A 217 -2.14 -6.78 -3.01
C VAL A 217 -1.98 -8.04 -3.88
N THR A 218 -3.00 -8.46 -4.62
CA THR A 218 -2.94 -9.59 -5.56
C THR A 218 -2.37 -9.20 -6.93
N GLY A 219 -2.22 -7.89 -7.19
CA GLY A 219 -1.80 -7.33 -8.47
C GLY A 219 -2.96 -7.03 -9.43
N ALA A 220 -4.21 -7.21 -9.00
CA ALA A 220 -5.37 -6.86 -9.81
C ALA A 220 -5.59 -5.34 -9.81
N THR A 221 -5.83 -4.75 -10.99
CA THR A 221 -6.08 -3.31 -11.13
C THR A 221 -7.47 -2.96 -10.64
N VAL A 222 -7.54 -2.27 -9.50
CA VAL A 222 -8.77 -1.86 -8.84
C VAL A 222 -9.19 -0.43 -9.14
N GLY A 223 -8.27 0.39 -9.65
CA GLY A 223 -8.52 1.78 -9.99
C GLY A 223 -7.32 2.44 -10.67
N PHE A 224 -7.38 3.74 -10.81
CA PHE A 224 -6.34 4.54 -11.48
C PHE A 224 -6.12 5.88 -10.77
N GLY A 225 -4.88 6.34 -10.81
CA GLY A 225 -4.52 7.72 -10.57
C GLY A 225 -4.18 8.40 -11.89
N GLY A 226 -4.62 9.64 -12.08
CA GLY A 226 -4.38 10.39 -13.30
C GLY A 226 -3.85 11.79 -13.03
N ARG A 227 -2.68 12.17 -13.58
CA ARG A 227 -2.12 13.52 -13.52
C ARG A 227 -2.37 14.24 -14.84
N ARG A 228 -2.98 15.43 -14.79
CA ARG A 228 -3.17 16.26 -16.00
C ARG A 228 -1.83 16.76 -16.56
N LEU A 229 -1.78 16.96 -17.87
CA LEU A 229 -0.58 17.45 -18.57
C LEU A 229 -0.44 18.97 -18.50
N SER A 230 -1.53 19.69 -18.67
CA SER A 230 -1.54 21.17 -18.62
C SER A 230 -1.91 21.68 -17.22
N ASP A 231 -1.23 22.72 -16.75
CA ASP A 231 -1.54 23.42 -15.51
C ASP A 231 -2.34 24.71 -15.74
N GLU A 232 -2.81 24.97 -17.00
CA GLU A 232 -3.47 26.22 -17.40
C GLU A 232 -4.85 26.42 -16.75
N ASP A 233 -5.61 25.33 -16.50
CA ASP A 233 -6.93 25.41 -15.89
C ASP A 233 -6.90 24.97 -14.42
N ALA A 234 -6.81 25.94 -13.51
CA ALA A 234 -6.80 25.68 -12.07
C ALA A 234 -8.11 25.06 -11.52
N SER A 235 -9.22 25.11 -12.28
CA SER A 235 -10.50 24.50 -11.88
C SER A 235 -10.47 22.96 -11.99
N VAL A 236 -9.57 22.41 -12.81
CA VAL A 236 -9.41 20.96 -12.97
C VAL A 236 -8.32 20.45 -12.01
N PRO A 237 -8.58 19.47 -11.16
CA PRO A 237 -7.57 18.98 -10.21
C PRO A 237 -6.35 18.41 -10.92
N LYS A 238 -5.14 18.76 -10.42
CA LYS A 238 -3.86 18.29 -10.95
C LYS A 238 -3.80 16.77 -10.93
N TYR A 239 -4.21 16.15 -9.80
CA TYR A 239 -4.37 14.71 -9.66
C TYR A 239 -5.84 14.34 -9.50
N LEU A 240 -6.25 13.29 -10.18
CA LEU A 240 -7.59 12.73 -10.13
C LEU A 240 -7.47 11.20 -9.96
N ASN A 241 -8.09 10.68 -8.93
CA ASN A 241 -8.11 9.24 -8.68
C ASN A 241 -9.50 8.67 -8.95
N THR A 242 -9.56 7.35 -9.14
CA THR A 242 -10.84 6.62 -9.17
C THR A 242 -11.65 6.97 -7.91
N PRO A 243 -12.96 7.19 -8.02
CA PRO A 243 -13.82 7.40 -6.86
C PRO A 243 -13.95 6.10 -6.06
N GLU A 244 -14.56 6.16 -4.87
CA GLU A 244 -14.95 4.95 -4.15
C GLU A 244 -15.84 4.08 -5.03
N THR A 245 -15.48 2.80 -5.17
CA THR A 245 -16.24 1.79 -5.92
C THR A 245 -16.35 0.51 -5.10
N ALA A 246 -17.03 -0.48 -5.64
CA ALA A 246 -17.15 -1.79 -5.00
C ALA A 246 -15.81 -2.56 -4.94
N ILE A 247 -14.79 -2.15 -5.71
CA ILE A 247 -13.47 -2.79 -5.77
C ILE A 247 -12.32 -1.85 -5.39
N TYR A 248 -12.58 -0.57 -5.18
CA TYR A 248 -11.57 0.43 -4.86
C TYR A 248 -11.99 1.27 -3.65
N HIS A 249 -11.23 1.15 -2.58
CA HIS A 249 -11.39 1.92 -1.35
C HIS A 249 -10.08 2.61 -1.03
N LYS A 250 -10.04 3.94 -1.10
CA LYS A 250 -8.80 4.75 -0.93
C LYS A 250 -8.05 4.45 0.36
N GLY A 251 -8.77 4.17 1.45
CA GLY A 251 -8.18 3.83 2.74
C GLY A 251 -7.61 2.42 2.82
N GLN A 252 -7.87 1.57 1.83
CA GLN A 252 -7.48 0.15 1.85
C GLN A 252 -6.48 -0.21 0.75
N VAL A 253 -5.96 0.77 0.03
CA VAL A 253 -5.03 0.57 -1.08
C VAL A 253 -3.79 1.44 -0.88
N LEU A 254 -2.63 0.85 -1.13
CA LEU A 254 -1.36 1.55 -1.23
C LEU A 254 -0.78 1.32 -2.63
N TYR A 255 -0.49 2.40 -3.35
CA TYR A 255 0.14 2.31 -4.66
C TYR A 255 1.54 1.70 -4.56
N GLY A 256 1.87 0.79 -5.46
CA GLY A 256 3.13 0.07 -5.48
C GLY A 256 3.21 -1.12 -4.52
N LEU A 257 2.15 -1.41 -3.75
CA LEU A 257 2.13 -2.50 -2.78
C LEU A 257 2.26 -3.88 -3.44
N ASP A 258 1.66 -4.07 -4.60
CA ASP A 258 1.78 -5.27 -5.42
C ASP A 258 3.24 -5.61 -5.74
N LEU A 259 4.06 -4.58 -6.01
CA LEU A 259 5.49 -4.70 -6.28
C LEU A 259 6.33 -4.83 -5.01
N ALA A 260 5.95 -4.11 -3.94
CA ALA A 260 6.75 -3.96 -2.72
C ALA A 260 6.53 -5.09 -1.69
N LYS A 261 5.38 -5.77 -1.72
CA LYS A 261 4.92 -6.68 -0.63
C LYS A 261 5.94 -7.75 -0.21
N ARG A 262 6.65 -8.34 -1.18
CA ARG A 262 7.65 -9.40 -0.90
C ARG A 262 8.88 -8.83 -0.19
N ASP A 263 9.36 -7.69 -0.67
CA ASP A 263 10.55 -7.04 -0.10
C ASP A 263 10.23 -6.43 1.27
N ILE A 264 9.01 -5.92 1.48
CA ILE A 264 8.52 -5.49 2.80
C ILE A 264 8.53 -6.66 3.77
N ALA A 265 7.95 -7.79 3.37
CA ALA A 265 7.88 -8.98 4.22
C ALA A 265 9.27 -9.56 4.54
N ALA A 266 10.18 -9.58 3.56
CA ALA A 266 11.54 -10.09 3.74
C ALA A 266 12.44 -9.15 4.56
N GLY A 267 12.35 -7.83 4.28
CA GLY A 267 13.17 -6.81 4.91
C GLY A 267 12.60 -6.23 6.21
N HIS A 268 11.36 -6.55 6.56
CA HIS A 268 10.63 -5.96 7.70
C HIS A 268 10.69 -4.42 7.70
N ARG A 269 10.66 -3.81 6.52
CA ARG A 269 10.70 -2.35 6.33
C ARG A 269 9.71 -1.92 5.28
N VAL A 270 9.01 -0.80 5.53
CA VAL A 270 8.19 -0.11 4.52
C VAL A 270 8.57 1.36 4.49
N VAL A 271 8.62 1.92 3.28
CA VAL A 271 8.82 3.36 3.05
C VAL A 271 7.54 3.93 2.47
N VAL A 272 6.95 4.89 3.16
CA VAL A 272 5.71 5.56 2.73
C VAL A 272 6.09 6.91 2.14
N VAL A 273 5.87 7.09 0.85
CA VAL A 273 6.11 8.31 0.09
C VAL A 273 4.78 8.98 -0.29
N GLU A 274 4.81 10.18 -0.89
CA GLU A 274 3.58 10.96 -1.12
C GLU A 274 2.85 10.57 -2.41
N GLY A 275 3.56 10.28 -3.50
CA GLY A 275 2.96 10.16 -4.83
C GLY A 275 3.43 9.00 -5.69
N TYR A 276 2.83 8.88 -6.87
CA TYR A 276 3.10 7.82 -7.85
C TYR A 276 4.54 7.89 -8.38
N THR A 277 5.01 9.09 -8.73
CA THR A 277 6.36 9.34 -9.22
C THR A 277 7.41 9.05 -8.16
N ASP A 278 7.10 9.28 -6.89
CA ASP A 278 8.02 9.05 -5.79
C ASP A 278 8.21 7.56 -5.52
N VAL A 279 7.14 6.76 -5.62
CA VAL A 279 7.24 5.30 -5.59
C VAL A 279 8.11 4.80 -6.74
N MET A 280 7.87 5.30 -7.96
CA MET A 280 8.69 4.91 -9.12
C MET A 280 10.16 5.26 -8.91
N ALA A 281 10.46 6.49 -8.46
CA ALA A 281 11.82 6.96 -8.20
C ALA A 281 12.50 6.12 -7.11
N ALA A 282 11.81 5.84 -6.01
CA ALA A 282 12.31 5.02 -4.91
C ALA A 282 12.66 3.60 -5.37
N HIS A 283 11.75 2.94 -6.10
CA HIS A 283 12.02 1.60 -6.64
C HIS A 283 13.19 1.57 -7.61
N LEU A 284 13.33 2.59 -8.48
CA LEU A 284 14.46 2.72 -9.40
C LEU A 284 15.78 3.07 -8.69
N SER A 285 15.70 3.57 -7.45
CA SER A 285 16.84 3.81 -6.56
C SER A 285 17.13 2.62 -5.62
N GLY A 286 16.55 1.44 -5.88
CA GLY A 286 16.77 0.24 -5.07
C GLY A 286 15.93 0.18 -3.78
N VAL A 287 15.06 1.16 -3.51
CA VAL A 287 14.14 1.18 -2.36
C VAL A 287 12.83 0.52 -2.77
N THR A 288 12.86 -0.79 -2.98
CA THR A 288 11.74 -1.58 -3.51
C THR A 288 10.60 -1.79 -2.52
N THR A 289 10.75 -1.31 -1.27
CA THR A 289 9.73 -1.33 -0.22
C THR A 289 8.87 -0.06 -0.16
N ALA A 290 9.04 0.85 -1.15
CA ALA A 290 8.31 2.11 -1.19
C ALA A 290 6.86 1.92 -1.68
N VAL A 291 5.93 2.60 -1.00
CA VAL A 291 4.50 2.64 -1.31
C VAL A 291 3.95 4.05 -1.09
N ALA A 292 2.82 4.38 -1.71
CA ALA A 292 2.16 5.66 -1.50
C ALA A 292 0.66 5.51 -1.26
N THR A 293 0.07 6.47 -0.54
CA THR A 293 -1.38 6.58 -0.42
C THR A 293 -1.98 7.19 -1.70
N CYS A 294 -3.22 6.82 -2.02
CA CYS A 294 -3.88 7.24 -3.25
C CYS A 294 -4.72 8.51 -3.04
N GLY A 295 -4.05 9.64 -2.76
CA GLY A 295 -4.72 10.94 -2.58
C GLY A 295 -5.55 11.04 -1.29
N THR A 296 -5.14 10.34 -0.25
CA THR A 296 -5.69 10.44 1.10
C THR A 296 -4.54 10.42 2.11
N ALA A 297 -4.79 10.85 3.34
CA ALA A 297 -3.81 10.70 4.40
C ALA A 297 -3.61 9.23 4.76
N PHE A 298 -2.41 8.87 5.22
CA PHE A 298 -2.16 7.57 5.79
C PHE A 298 -3.02 7.36 7.04
N GLY A 299 -3.84 6.33 7.05
CA GLY A 299 -4.85 6.10 8.10
C GLY A 299 -4.83 4.67 8.63
N ALA A 300 -5.82 4.38 9.48
CA ALA A 300 -5.93 3.12 10.24
C ALA A 300 -5.92 1.85 9.37
N ASP A 301 -6.58 1.87 8.22
CA ASP A 301 -6.64 0.71 7.34
C ASP A 301 -5.31 0.50 6.61
N HIS A 302 -4.62 1.58 6.21
CA HIS A 302 -3.25 1.51 5.69
C HIS A 302 -2.30 0.92 6.74
N ALA A 303 -2.39 1.38 7.99
CA ALA A 303 -1.58 0.85 9.09
C ALA A 303 -1.82 -0.66 9.29
N ARG A 304 -3.07 -1.12 9.17
CA ARG A 304 -3.41 -2.56 9.28
C ARG A 304 -2.76 -3.37 8.17
N ILE A 305 -2.77 -2.88 6.93
CA ILE A 305 -2.12 -3.54 5.79
C ILE A 305 -0.61 -3.64 6.02
N VAL A 306 0.03 -2.52 6.36
CA VAL A 306 1.48 -2.45 6.61
C VAL A 306 1.88 -3.38 7.75
N ARG A 307 1.15 -3.39 8.88
CA ARG A 307 1.42 -4.28 10.02
C ARG A 307 1.40 -5.75 9.62
N ARG A 308 0.40 -6.16 8.83
CA ARG A 308 0.28 -7.53 8.34
C ARG A 308 1.50 -7.93 7.49
N LEU A 309 1.97 -7.05 6.61
CA LEU A 309 3.13 -7.28 5.77
C LEU A 309 4.44 -7.32 6.55
N LEU A 310 4.59 -6.46 7.54
CA LEU A 310 5.76 -6.45 8.44
C LEU A 310 5.79 -7.66 9.39
N GLY A 311 4.70 -8.43 9.49
CA GLY A 311 4.56 -9.45 10.54
C GLY A 311 4.50 -8.84 11.95
N ASP A 312 4.03 -7.59 12.05
CA ASP A 312 3.93 -6.81 13.27
C ASP A 312 2.78 -7.35 14.14
N ALA A 313 3.03 -8.45 14.84
CA ALA A 313 2.08 -9.08 15.75
C ALA A 313 1.93 -8.24 17.01
N ALA A 314 0.70 -7.78 17.25
CA ALA A 314 0.32 -6.96 18.40
C ALA A 314 0.28 -7.71 19.74
N ASP A 315 1.04 -8.79 19.91
CA ASP A 315 1.12 -9.50 21.19
C ASP A 315 2.44 -9.16 21.91
N PRO A 316 2.41 -8.24 22.89
CA PRO A 316 3.57 -7.96 23.74
C PRO A 316 3.97 -9.16 24.60
N SER A 317 3.08 -10.17 24.76
CA SER A 317 3.31 -11.37 25.56
C SER A 317 4.00 -12.49 24.78
N ALA A 318 4.06 -12.41 23.46
CA ALA A 318 4.79 -13.37 22.63
C ALA A 318 6.31 -13.17 22.75
N GLY A 319 6.77 -13.17 23.99
CA GLY A 319 8.05 -13.56 24.56
C GLY A 319 9.33 -13.04 23.91
N VAL A 320 10.10 -12.43 24.73
CA VAL A 320 11.52 -12.03 24.72
C VAL A 320 12.52 -13.15 24.32
N LEU A 321 12.11 -14.27 23.71
CA LEU A 321 12.92 -15.46 23.55
C LEU A 321 13.19 -15.91 22.09
N ALA A 322 13.36 -15.01 21.16
CA ALA A 322 13.95 -15.38 19.86
C ALA A 322 15.05 -14.38 19.48
N GLY A 323 16.29 -14.88 19.53
CA GLY A 323 17.56 -14.18 19.36
C GLY A 323 17.61 -13.06 18.35
N ASP A 324 18.34 -12.04 18.74
CA ASP A 324 19.08 -11.00 17.97
C ASP A 324 18.41 -10.30 16.76
N ARG A 325 17.11 -10.49 16.51
CA ARG A 325 16.35 -9.68 15.56
C ARG A 325 15.45 -8.73 16.33
N VAL A 326 15.69 -7.42 16.16
CA VAL A 326 14.80 -6.36 16.62
C VAL A 326 13.38 -6.69 16.12
N ARG A 327 12.51 -7.14 17.03
CA ARG A 327 11.10 -7.42 16.73
C ARG A 327 10.43 -6.10 16.39
N GLY A 328 9.75 -6.05 15.25
CA GLY A 328 8.78 -5.02 14.93
C GLY A 328 8.94 -4.35 13.57
N GLY A 329 10.04 -4.53 12.86
CA GLY A 329 10.25 -3.87 11.56
C GLY A 329 10.36 -2.34 11.65
N GLU A 330 10.42 -1.69 10.49
CA GLU A 330 10.52 -0.23 10.37
C GLU A 330 9.44 0.32 9.43
N VAL A 331 8.78 1.39 9.85
CA VAL A 331 7.91 2.22 8.99
C VAL A 331 8.59 3.58 8.85
N ILE A 332 8.99 3.93 7.63
CA ILE A 332 9.67 5.19 7.36
C ILE A 332 8.73 6.05 6.50
N PHE A 333 8.32 7.19 7.03
CA PHE A 333 7.59 8.20 6.27
C PHE A 333 8.57 9.18 5.66
N THR A 334 8.46 9.43 4.36
CA THR A 334 9.18 10.52 3.71
C THR A 334 8.23 11.67 3.49
N PHE A 335 8.69 12.86 3.79
CA PHE A 335 7.92 14.08 3.58
C PHE A 335 8.81 15.13 2.92
N ASP A 336 8.19 15.96 2.07
CA ASP A 336 8.81 17.18 1.60
C ASP A 336 9.06 18.08 2.81
N GLY A 337 10.17 18.83 2.80
CA GLY A 337 10.60 19.67 3.93
C GLY A 337 9.68 20.87 4.21
N ASP A 338 8.51 20.95 3.59
CA ASP A 338 7.56 22.04 3.66
C ASP A 338 6.56 21.91 4.83
N ALA A 339 5.70 22.93 4.98
CA ALA A 339 4.68 22.95 6.03
C ALA A 339 3.59 21.88 5.85
N ALA A 340 3.38 21.37 4.63
CA ALA A 340 2.41 20.32 4.35
C ALA A 340 2.98 18.96 4.81
N GLY A 341 4.26 18.70 4.53
CA GLY A 341 4.96 17.51 5.01
C GLY A 341 5.02 17.45 6.55
N GLN A 342 5.24 18.58 7.23
CA GLN A 342 5.16 18.63 8.70
C GLN A 342 3.76 18.26 9.23
N LYS A 343 2.69 18.73 8.58
CA LYS A 343 1.31 18.32 8.94
C LYS A 343 1.05 16.84 8.65
N ALA A 344 1.63 16.29 7.59
CA ALA A 344 1.52 14.88 7.26
C ALA A 344 2.24 14.01 8.30
N ALA A 345 3.42 14.44 8.78
CA ALA A 345 4.13 13.77 9.88
C ALA A 345 3.32 13.77 11.20
N LEU A 346 2.65 14.88 11.53
CA LEU A 346 1.77 14.94 12.70
C LEU A 346 0.55 14.02 12.58
N ARG A 347 0.02 13.82 11.38
CA ARG A 347 -1.06 12.84 11.13
C ARG A 347 -0.55 11.41 11.25
N ALA A 348 0.62 11.12 10.68
CA ALA A 348 1.27 9.81 10.80
C ALA A 348 1.52 9.45 12.27
N TYR A 349 1.85 10.45 13.12
CA TYR A 349 1.97 10.28 14.57
C TYR A 349 0.68 9.73 15.22
N GLY A 350 -0.50 10.16 14.78
CA GLY A 350 -1.78 9.62 15.25
C GLY A 350 -1.94 8.12 14.98
N GLU A 351 -1.31 7.60 13.93
CA GLU A 351 -1.35 6.20 13.54
C GLU A 351 -0.17 5.38 14.12
N ASP A 352 0.92 6.03 14.56
CA ASP A 352 2.11 5.40 15.13
C ASP A 352 1.77 4.42 16.27
N GLN A 353 0.84 4.80 17.11
CA GLN A 353 0.39 3.97 18.22
C GLN A 353 -0.27 2.64 17.81
N ARG A 354 -0.53 2.45 16.53
CA ARG A 354 -1.04 1.19 15.98
C ARG A 354 0.07 0.20 15.65
N PHE A 355 1.32 0.68 15.52
CA PHE A 355 2.48 -0.15 15.22
C PHE A 355 3.18 -0.63 16.49
N ALA A 356 3.68 -1.88 16.48
CA ALA A 356 4.76 -2.33 17.34
C ALA A 356 6.12 -2.10 16.66
N ALA A 357 6.13 -1.96 15.34
CA ALA A 357 7.26 -1.54 14.51
C ALA A 357 7.74 -0.13 14.91
N GLN A 358 9.04 0.11 14.72
CA GLN A 358 9.61 1.45 14.93
C GLN A 358 9.22 2.37 13.78
N THR A 359 8.76 3.58 14.11
CA THR A 359 8.39 4.59 13.11
C THR A 359 9.43 5.69 13.03
N PHE A 360 9.75 6.05 11.80
CA PHE A 360 10.74 7.06 11.47
C PHE A 360 10.19 8.07 10.46
N VAL A 361 10.85 9.22 10.40
CA VAL A 361 10.63 10.25 9.38
C VAL A 361 11.96 10.54 8.70
N ALA A 362 11.95 10.55 7.38
CA ALA A 362 13.03 11.06 6.55
C ALA A 362 12.54 12.32 5.83
N VAL A 363 13.13 13.46 6.15
CA VAL A 363 12.78 14.76 5.56
C VAL A 363 13.94 15.25 4.73
N GLU A 364 13.67 15.59 3.48
CA GLU A 364 14.65 16.20 2.60
C GLU A 364 14.80 17.69 2.97
N PRO A 365 16.03 18.17 3.31
CA PRO A 365 16.20 19.50 3.89
C PRO A 365 15.99 20.66 2.92
N HIS A 366 16.04 20.42 1.62
CA HIS A 366 15.87 21.44 0.58
C HIS A 366 14.46 21.46 -0.04
N GLY A 367 13.55 20.58 0.42
CA GLY A 367 12.19 20.48 -0.06
C GLY A 367 12.03 19.74 -1.39
N LEU A 368 13.02 18.91 -1.78
CA LEU A 368 12.94 18.05 -2.94
C LEU A 368 12.04 16.85 -2.66
N ASP A 369 11.17 16.53 -3.60
CA ASP A 369 10.47 15.26 -3.57
C ASP A 369 11.44 14.09 -3.94
N PRO A 370 11.11 12.83 -3.64
CA PRO A 370 11.96 11.69 -3.98
C PRO A 370 12.33 11.59 -5.46
N CYS A 371 11.46 12.04 -6.36
CA CYS A 371 11.72 12.04 -7.79
C CYS A 371 12.79 13.09 -8.15
N ASP A 372 12.65 14.31 -7.65
CA ASP A 372 13.60 15.40 -7.90
C ASP A 372 14.95 15.09 -7.23
N LEU A 373 14.93 14.52 -6.01
CA LEU A 373 16.16 14.06 -5.32
C LEU A 373 16.93 13.01 -6.15
N ARG A 374 16.21 12.06 -6.76
CA ARG A 374 16.84 11.07 -7.65
C ARG A 374 17.44 11.72 -8.90
N LEU A 375 16.81 12.73 -9.45
CA LEU A 375 17.33 13.47 -10.60
C LEU A 375 18.61 14.24 -10.26
N GLU A 376 18.68 14.87 -9.08
CA GLU A 376 19.82 15.69 -8.66
C GLU A 376 20.98 14.84 -8.14
N GLU A 377 20.72 13.83 -7.31
CA GLU A 377 21.74 13.06 -6.60
C GLU A 377 21.95 11.64 -7.15
N GLY A 378 21.22 11.25 -8.19
CA GLY A 378 21.26 9.90 -8.75
C GLY A 378 20.56 8.86 -7.88
N ALA A 379 20.80 7.58 -8.17
CA ALA A 379 20.13 6.46 -7.49
C ALA A 379 20.43 6.38 -5.99
N GLU A 380 21.54 6.93 -5.51
CA GLU A 380 21.95 6.91 -4.10
C GLU A 380 21.28 8.00 -3.24
N GLY A 381 20.62 8.99 -3.85
CA GLY A 381 20.01 10.12 -3.13
C GLY A 381 18.93 9.66 -2.14
N ILE A 382 17.98 8.84 -2.59
CA ILE A 382 16.89 8.32 -1.74
C ILE A 382 17.43 7.36 -0.64
N PRO A 383 18.29 6.37 -0.92
CA PRO A 383 18.95 5.57 0.13
C PRO A 383 19.62 6.43 1.21
N ARG A 384 20.41 7.44 0.82
CA ARG A 384 21.09 8.36 1.78
C ARG A 384 20.08 9.17 2.60
N LEU A 385 18.97 9.61 2.03
CA LEU A 385 17.90 10.28 2.76
C LEU A 385 17.35 9.35 3.85
N LEU A 386 17.07 8.08 3.51
CA LEU A 386 16.54 7.10 4.46
C LEU A 386 17.53 6.73 5.56
N GLU A 387 18.84 6.77 5.32
CA GLU A 387 19.85 6.58 6.37
C GLU A 387 19.82 7.69 7.42
N ARG A 388 19.47 8.92 7.03
CA ARG A 388 19.36 10.10 7.92
C ARG A 388 18.01 10.20 8.63
N ARG A 389 17.15 9.16 8.53
CA ARG A 389 15.84 9.14 9.19
C ARG A 389 15.93 9.37 10.68
N LYS A 390 14.93 10.03 11.23
CA LYS A 390 14.81 10.34 12.67
C LYS A 390 13.60 9.60 13.25
N PRO A 391 13.63 9.16 14.52
CA PRO A 391 12.44 8.64 15.18
C PRO A 391 11.28 9.63 15.11
N LEU A 392 10.08 9.15 14.80
CA LEU A 392 8.90 10.00 14.59
C LEU A 392 8.58 10.85 15.83
N PHE A 393 8.68 10.28 17.04
CA PHE A 393 8.48 11.02 18.28
C PHE A 393 9.47 12.20 18.42
N GLU A 394 10.76 11.96 18.16
CA GLU A 394 11.76 13.01 18.23
C GLU A 394 11.46 14.12 17.24
N PHE A 395 11.11 13.75 16.00
CA PHE A 395 10.76 14.72 14.97
C PHE A 395 9.56 15.58 15.37
N VAL A 396 8.47 14.97 15.84
CA VAL A 396 7.24 15.68 16.24
C VAL A 396 7.51 16.62 17.40
N ILE A 397 8.25 16.18 18.42
CA ILE A 397 8.60 17.01 19.58
C ILE A 397 9.45 18.21 19.13
N ARG A 398 10.53 17.96 18.37
CA ARG A 398 11.42 19.04 17.91
C ARG A 398 10.70 20.04 17.00
N THR A 399 9.83 19.57 16.11
CA THR A 399 9.01 20.44 15.26
C THR A 399 8.05 21.29 16.12
N SER A 400 7.46 20.73 17.15
CA SER A 400 6.60 21.48 18.09
C SER A 400 7.38 22.57 18.85
N LEU A 401 8.64 22.30 19.18
CA LEU A 401 9.51 23.24 19.87
C LEU A 401 10.09 24.33 18.95
N SER A 402 10.26 24.08 17.66
CA SER A 402 10.86 25.04 16.72
C SER A 402 10.05 26.32 16.53
N HIS A 403 8.77 26.32 16.93
CA HIS A 403 7.88 27.49 16.87
C HIS A 403 7.84 28.29 18.17
N VAL A 404 8.73 27.98 19.13
CA VAL A 404 8.73 28.59 20.47
C VAL A 404 10.13 29.14 20.77
N ASP A 405 10.19 30.35 21.30
CA ASP A 405 11.45 30.94 21.76
C ASP A 405 11.87 30.35 23.11
N LEU A 406 12.78 29.37 23.07
CA LEU A 406 13.27 28.64 24.23
C LEU A 406 14.30 29.43 25.06
N GLU A 407 14.73 30.60 24.63
CA GLU A 407 15.63 31.47 25.40
C GLU A 407 14.88 32.18 26.55
N THR A 408 13.54 32.30 26.44
CA THR A 408 12.69 32.93 27.45
C THR A 408 12.07 31.92 28.42
N ALA A 409 11.81 32.30 29.65
CA ALA A 409 11.11 31.43 30.62
C ALA A 409 9.69 31.07 30.16
N GLU A 410 8.97 32.08 29.63
CA GLU A 410 7.62 31.93 29.07
C GLU A 410 7.62 30.96 27.88
N GLY A 411 8.63 31.07 27.03
CA GLY A 411 8.80 30.16 25.88
C GLY A 411 9.07 28.73 26.33
N ARG A 412 9.93 28.49 27.32
CA ARG A 412 10.19 27.13 27.86
C ARG A 412 8.92 26.50 28.44
N VAL A 413 8.12 27.27 29.21
CA VAL A 413 6.84 26.79 29.74
C VAL A 413 5.85 26.49 28.59
N ARG A 414 5.81 27.34 27.55
CA ARG A 414 4.97 27.11 26.38
C ARG A 414 5.43 25.85 25.63
N GLY A 415 6.74 25.66 25.44
CA GLY A 415 7.35 24.48 24.84
C GLY A 415 6.98 23.21 25.61
N LEU A 416 7.07 23.23 26.93
CA LEU A 416 6.66 22.12 27.77
C LEU A 416 5.17 21.76 27.55
N ARG A 417 4.27 22.75 27.63
CA ARG A 417 2.83 22.51 27.42
C ARG A 417 2.50 21.96 26.04
N THR A 418 3.27 22.31 25.01
CA THR A 418 3.06 21.85 23.66
C THR A 418 3.60 20.43 23.44
N ALA A 419 4.76 20.11 24.00
CA ALA A 419 5.46 18.85 23.77
C ALA A 419 5.10 17.73 24.78
N ALA A 420 4.72 18.09 26.01
CA ALA A 420 4.39 17.09 27.04
C ALA A 420 3.25 16.13 26.64
N PRO A 421 2.15 16.57 25.96
CA PRO A 421 1.12 15.64 25.50
C PRO A 421 1.64 14.58 24.52
N VAL A 422 2.62 14.94 23.67
CA VAL A 422 3.26 14.01 22.74
C VAL A 422 4.01 12.92 23.53
N VAL A 423 4.80 13.33 24.52
CA VAL A 423 5.55 12.39 25.39
C VAL A 423 4.59 11.54 26.22
N ALA A 424 3.55 12.13 26.80
CA ALA A 424 2.55 11.42 27.59
C ALA A 424 1.80 10.35 26.77
N GLY A 425 1.61 10.60 25.46
CA GLY A 425 0.99 9.67 24.52
C GLY A 425 1.84 8.42 24.20
N ILE A 426 3.12 8.38 24.52
CA ILE A 426 3.98 7.23 24.26
C ILE A 426 3.54 6.07 25.16
N ARG A 427 3.15 4.93 24.57
CA ARG A 427 2.62 3.77 25.31
C ARG A 427 3.69 3.05 26.12
N ASP A 428 4.86 2.83 25.50
CA ASP A 428 5.98 2.19 26.17
C ASP A 428 6.50 3.07 27.31
N ARG A 429 6.48 2.54 28.54
CA ARG A 429 6.87 3.29 29.73
C ARG A 429 8.35 3.65 29.77
N ALA A 430 9.22 2.78 29.26
CA ALA A 430 10.64 3.03 29.24
C ALA A 430 10.98 4.11 28.22
N LEU A 431 10.41 3.99 27.00
CA LEU A 431 10.55 4.97 25.94
C LEU A 431 9.97 6.34 26.35
N ARG A 432 8.82 6.37 27.00
CA ARG A 432 8.21 7.61 27.53
C ARG A 432 9.11 8.32 28.53
N ARG A 433 9.72 7.59 29.46
CA ARG A 433 10.69 8.16 30.42
C ARG A 433 11.91 8.73 29.72
N GLU A 434 12.44 8.02 28.73
CA GLU A 434 13.59 8.48 27.96
C GLU A 434 13.27 9.77 27.19
N TYR A 435 12.08 9.85 26.57
CA TYR A 435 11.66 11.08 25.89
C TYR A 435 11.32 12.22 26.87
N ALA A 436 10.82 11.94 28.07
CA ALA A 436 10.65 12.96 29.11
C ALA A 436 12.01 13.55 29.52
N ARG A 437 13.02 12.70 29.71
CA ARG A 437 14.39 13.14 30.01
C ARG A 437 14.99 13.97 28.87
N ARG A 438 14.82 13.55 27.61
CA ARG A 438 15.28 14.30 26.46
C ARG A 438 14.55 15.65 26.33
N LEU A 439 13.23 15.67 26.56
CA LEU A 439 12.44 16.90 26.55
C LEU A 439 12.92 17.88 27.61
N ALA A 440 13.20 17.41 28.84
CA ALA A 440 13.79 18.21 29.91
C ALA A 440 15.11 18.86 29.46
N GLY A 441 16.01 18.09 28.82
CA GLY A 441 17.26 18.59 28.26
C GLY A 441 17.06 19.64 27.17
N TRP A 442 16.11 19.42 26.24
CA TRP A 442 15.83 20.38 25.16
C TRP A 442 15.22 21.70 25.66
N LEU A 443 14.47 21.65 26.76
CA LEU A 443 13.86 22.82 27.38
C LEU A 443 14.77 23.52 28.40
N GLY A 444 15.88 22.86 28.83
CA GLY A 444 16.70 23.33 29.92
C GLY A 444 15.96 23.34 31.27
N LEU A 445 15.07 22.36 31.48
CA LEU A 445 14.27 22.19 32.70
C LEU A 445 14.71 20.94 33.50
N PRO A 446 14.52 20.91 34.82
CA PRO A 446 14.69 19.69 35.59
C PRO A 446 13.71 18.58 35.15
N GLU A 447 14.19 17.32 35.06
CA GLU A 447 13.35 16.18 34.69
C GLU A 447 12.06 16.04 35.51
N PRO A 448 12.05 16.23 36.86
CA PRO A 448 10.82 16.15 37.63
C PRO A 448 9.71 17.12 37.23
N GLU A 449 10.07 18.29 36.68
CA GLU A 449 9.08 19.28 36.20
C GLU A 449 8.39 18.82 34.89
N VAL A 450 9.07 18.00 34.11
CA VAL A 450 8.51 17.43 32.86
C VAL A 450 7.67 16.19 33.15
N LEU A 451 7.96 15.48 34.25
CA LEU A 451 7.23 14.28 34.65
C LEU A 451 5.98 14.58 35.50
N ALA A 452 5.88 15.79 36.07
CA ALA A 452 4.73 16.26 36.83
C ALA A 452 3.53 16.59 35.92
#